data_854972dda58b2893c29253370cb49241
#
_entry.id   854972dda58b2893c29253370cb49241
#
_cell.length_a   1.000
_cell.length_b   1.000
_cell.length_c   1.000
_cell.angle_alpha   90.00
_cell.angle_beta   90.00
_cell.angle_gamma   90.00
#
_symmetry.space_group_name_H-M   'P 1'
#
loop_
_entity.id
_entity.type
_entity.pdbx_description
1 polymer ?
#
loop_
_entity_poly.entity_id
_entity_poly.type
_entity_poly.pdbx_seq_one_letter_code
_entity_poly.pdbx_strand_id
1 'polypeptide(L)'
;MTQGPKLLFLAASGLICLGSAFAQSPEKEPVAIVEIGGVPSWSITESQSSFGPTAAVEVTPIENWLELEAGITPLFRRHSTEWSADLLFKKPWTISDKFEFMIGIGPEWIHTNAYGSTANSVGAELAPDLMFWPSKRHSFGWYLEPSYDYKFGPEHEQSVSLTVGLLIGIP
;
A
#
# COMPACT_ATOMS: atom_id res chain seq x y z
N MET A 1 62.33 36.28 -50.85
CA MET A 1 62.52 35.01 -50.08
C MET A 1 61.52 35.00 -48.91
N THR A 2 60.38 34.44 -49.10
CA THR A 2 59.31 34.40 -48.11
C THR A 2 58.89 32.94 -47.93
N GLN A 3 59.15 32.41 -46.74
CA GLN A 3 58.75 31.08 -46.38
C GLN A 3 57.35 31.18 -45.82
N GLY A 4 56.38 30.40 -46.40
CA GLY A 4 55.02 30.25 -45.92
C GLY A 4 54.92 29.21 -44.80
N PRO A 5 54.00 29.36 -43.90
CA PRO A 5 53.83 28.39 -42.82
C PRO A 5 53.09 27.14 -43.26
N LYS A 6 53.61 25.99 -42.84
CA LYS A 6 52.99 24.65 -43.03
C LYS A 6 51.83 24.47 -42.05
N LEU A 7 50.62 24.34 -42.59
CA LEU A 7 49.44 23.92 -41.80
C LEU A 7 49.56 22.43 -41.44
N LEU A 8 49.61 22.17 -40.17
CA LEU A 8 49.53 20.79 -39.60
C LEU A 8 48.07 20.42 -39.37
N PHE A 9 47.54 19.54 -40.21
CA PHE A 9 46.20 18.95 -39.98
C PHE A 9 46.32 17.88 -38.90
N LEU A 10 45.75 18.15 -37.73
CA LEU A 10 45.55 17.15 -36.66
C LEU A 10 44.23 16.44 -36.93
N ALA A 11 44.27 15.20 -37.38
CA ALA A 11 43.09 14.34 -37.49
C ALA A 11 42.72 13.83 -36.08
N ALA A 12 41.68 14.37 -35.51
CA ALA A 12 41.09 13.86 -34.27
C ALA A 12 40.18 12.70 -34.63
N SER A 13 40.66 11.47 -34.42
CA SER A 13 39.85 10.26 -34.51
C SER A 13 38.92 10.17 -33.31
N GLY A 14 37.67 10.60 -33.47
CA GLY A 14 36.63 10.44 -32.48
C GLY A 14 36.23 8.98 -32.37
N LEU A 15 36.61 8.33 -31.27
CA LEU A 15 36.14 6.97 -30.90
C LEU A 15 34.70 7.11 -30.42
N ILE A 16 33.75 6.82 -31.29
CA ILE A 16 32.31 6.70 -30.91
C ILE A 16 32.15 5.39 -30.14
N CYS A 17 32.18 5.46 -28.81
CA CYS A 17 31.68 4.38 -27.95
C CYS A 17 30.16 4.27 -28.15
N LEU A 18 29.74 3.38 -29.02
CA LEU A 18 28.35 2.86 -29.02
C LEU A 18 28.13 2.08 -27.73
N GLY A 19 27.81 2.81 -26.68
CA GLY A 19 27.24 2.24 -25.47
C GLY A 19 25.91 1.61 -25.88
N SER A 20 25.87 0.28 -25.93
CA SER A 20 24.63 -0.46 -26.00
C SER A 20 23.80 -0.11 -24.75
N ALA A 21 22.93 0.86 -24.89
CA ALA A 21 21.85 1.06 -23.94
C ALA A 21 20.97 -0.21 -24.08
N PHE A 22 21.20 -1.17 -23.21
CA PHE A 22 20.19 -2.17 -22.92
C PHE A 22 19.02 -1.38 -22.39
N ALA A 23 18.02 -1.15 -23.24
CA ALA A 23 16.72 -0.72 -22.80
C ALA A 23 16.22 -1.85 -21.89
N GLN A 24 16.40 -1.67 -20.58
CA GLN A 24 15.63 -2.44 -19.60
C GLN A 24 14.19 -2.12 -19.94
N SER A 25 13.45 -3.15 -20.40
CA SER A 25 12.01 -3.05 -20.44
C SER A 25 11.57 -2.55 -19.08
N PRO A 26 10.73 -1.51 -18.99
CA PRO A 26 10.19 -1.09 -17.70
C PRO A 26 9.60 -2.34 -17.06
N GLU A 27 10.10 -2.70 -15.88
CA GLU A 27 9.60 -3.83 -15.12
C GLU A 27 8.15 -3.47 -14.81
N LYS A 28 7.22 -4.27 -15.31
CA LYS A 28 5.79 -3.96 -15.25
C LYS A 28 5.35 -4.07 -13.79
N GLU A 29 4.84 -2.99 -13.24
CA GLU A 29 4.22 -3.00 -11.91
C GLU A 29 3.08 -4.03 -11.87
N PRO A 30 2.82 -4.64 -10.70
CA PRO A 30 1.72 -5.60 -10.57
C PRO A 30 0.38 -4.93 -10.92
N VAL A 31 -0.50 -5.67 -11.58
CA VAL A 31 -1.86 -5.21 -11.94
C VAL A 31 -2.73 -5.11 -10.69
N ALA A 32 -2.44 -5.94 -9.71
CA ALA A 32 -3.10 -5.94 -8.41
C ALA A 32 -2.15 -6.46 -7.33
N ILE A 33 -2.37 -6.05 -6.09
CA ILE A 33 -1.67 -6.54 -4.91
C ILE A 33 -2.68 -7.25 -4.03
N VAL A 34 -2.36 -8.44 -3.57
CA VAL A 34 -3.12 -9.15 -2.53
C VAL A 34 -2.38 -9.00 -1.22
N GLU A 35 -3.10 -8.56 -0.21
CA GLU A 35 -2.62 -8.38 1.14
C GLU A 35 -3.20 -9.44 2.05
N ILE A 36 -2.38 -10.04 2.91
CA ILE A 36 -2.81 -11.01 3.92
C ILE A 36 -2.07 -10.71 5.21
N GLY A 37 -2.81 -10.45 6.28
CA GLY A 37 -2.20 -10.02 7.52
C GLY A 37 -2.93 -10.45 8.77
N GLY A 38 -2.44 -9.91 9.87
CA GLY A 38 -3.06 -9.98 11.19
C GLY A 38 -3.18 -8.59 11.78
N VAL A 39 -4.30 -8.34 12.45
CA VAL A 39 -4.64 -7.02 12.96
C VAL A 39 -5.04 -7.09 14.43
N PRO A 40 -4.17 -6.71 15.38
CA PRO A 40 -4.58 -6.28 16.71
C PRO A 40 -5.28 -4.92 16.61
N SER A 41 -6.44 -4.80 17.24
CA SER A 41 -7.23 -3.58 17.31
C SER A 41 -7.58 -3.25 18.76
N TRP A 42 -7.67 -1.96 19.05
CA TRP A 42 -8.02 -1.42 20.34
C TRP A 42 -9.15 -0.40 20.21
N SER A 43 -10.32 -0.72 20.79
CA SER A 43 -11.40 0.26 20.93
C SER A 43 -11.06 1.26 22.04
N ILE A 44 -10.94 2.53 21.64
CA ILE A 44 -10.69 3.65 22.56
C ILE A 44 -11.92 3.89 23.43
N THR A 45 -13.11 3.80 22.83
CA THR A 45 -14.38 4.08 23.49
C THR A 45 -14.72 3.02 24.53
N GLU A 46 -14.56 1.73 24.20
CA GLU A 46 -14.90 0.62 25.09
C GLU A 46 -13.73 0.13 25.94
N SER A 47 -12.51 0.62 25.69
CA SER A 47 -11.27 0.12 26.31
C SER A 47 -11.07 -1.40 26.18
N GLN A 48 -11.41 -1.95 25.02
CA GLN A 48 -11.33 -3.38 24.72
C GLN A 48 -10.39 -3.65 23.55
N SER A 49 -9.70 -4.77 23.59
CA SER A 49 -8.87 -5.25 22.50
C SER A 49 -9.52 -6.40 21.74
N SER A 50 -9.23 -6.47 20.46
CA SER A 50 -9.60 -7.55 19.56
C SER A 50 -8.39 -7.92 18.69
N PHE A 51 -8.49 -9.07 18.05
CA PHE A 51 -7.49 -9.56 17.10
C PHE A 51 -8.17 -10.37 16.00
N GLY A 52 -7.67 -10.29 14.78
CA GLY A 52 -8.14 -11.10 13.68
C GLY A 52 -7.18 -11.17 12.50
N PRO A 53 -7.42 -12.07 11.55
CA PRO A 53 -6.78 -12.03 10.25
C PRO A 53 -7.41 -10.91 9.41
N THR A 54 -6.68 -10.44 8.40
CA THR A 54 -7.20 -9.54 7.37
C THR A 54 -6.79 -10.03 6.00
N ALA A 55 -7.59 -9.70 5.00
CA ALA A 55 -7.24 -9.87 3.60
C ALA A 55 -7.79 -8.70 2.80
N ALA A 56 -6.96 -8.16 1.88
CA ALA A 56 -7.35 -7.08 1.00
C ALA A 56 -6.83 -7.29 -0.42
N VAL A 57 -7.41 -6.58 -1.36
CA VAL A 57 -6.95 -6.48 -2.74
C VAL A 57 -6.84 -5.01 -3.10
N GLU A 58 -5.66 -4.63 -3.56
CA GLU A 58 -5.35 -3.29 -4.01
C GLU A 58 -5.14 -3.28 -5.53
N VAL A 59 -5.61 -2.23 -6.19
CA VAL A 59 -5.42 -1.97 -7.61
C VAL A 59 -5.06 -0.50 -7.82
N THR A 60 -4.27 -0.21 -8.87
CA THR A 60 -3.79 1.14 -9.18
C THR A 60 -4.51 1.71 -10.41
N PRO A 61 -5.69 2.34 -10.27
CA PRO A 61 -6.41 2.96 -11.40
C PRO A 61 -5.66 4.13 -12.03
N ILE A 62 -4.88 4.89 -11.23
CA ILE A 62 -4.11 6.04 -11.70
C ILE A 62 -2.73 5.99 -11.05
N GLU A 63 -1.73 5.59 -11.86
CA GLU A 63 -0.34 5.48 -11.44
C GLU A 63 0.14 6.73 -10.67
N ASN A 64 0.82 6.51 -9.55
CA ASN A 64 1.37 7.53 -8.66
C ASN A 64 0.36 8.54 -8.09
N TRP A 65 -0.95 8.29 -8.23
CA TRP A 65 -1.97 9.23 -7.77
C TRP A 65 -3.09 8.59 -6.97
N LEU A 66 -3.62 7.45 -7.42
CA LEU A 66 -4.75 6.79 -6.77
C LEU A 66 -4.60 5.28 -6.81
N GLU A 67 -4.69 4.68 -5.64
CA GLU A 67 -4.88 3.26 -5.43
C GLU A 67 -6.19 3.01 -4.71
N LEU A 68 -6.84 1.92 -5.06
CA LEU A 68 -8.08 1.47 -4.44
C LEU A 68 -7.83 0.13 -3.78
N GLU A 69 -8.10 0.07 -2.50
CA GLU A 69 -8.05 -1.15 -1.73
C GLU A 69 -9.44 -1.54 -1.26
N ALA A 70 -9.75 -2.83 -1.34
CA ALA A 70 -10.95 -3.42 -0.74
C ALA A 70 -10.54 -4.53 0.21
N GLY A 71 -10.87 -4.37 1.47
CA GLY A 71 -10.49 -5.26 2.58
C GLY A 71 -11.66 -5.95 3.26
N ILE A 72 -11.32 -7.03 3.98
CA ILE A 72 -12.23 -7.73 4.88
C ILE A 72 -11.46 -8.23 6.11
N THR A 73 -11.99 -7.93 7.29
CA THR A 73 -11.33 -8.21 8.57
C THR A 73 -12.33 -8.72 9.60
N PRO A 74 -12.32 -10.03 9.95
CA PRO A 74 -12.99 -10.53 11.13
C PRO A 74 -12.16 -10.24 12.39
N LEU A 75 -12.72 -9.51 13.33
CA LEU A 75 -12.13 -9.24 14.64
C LEU A 75 -12.82 -10.08 15.72
N PHE A 76 -12.03 -10.83 16.48
CA PHE A 76 -12.52 -11.72 17.52
C PHE A 76 -12.28 -11.09 18.91
N ARG A 77 -13.34 -11.06 19.70
CA ARG A 77 -13.35 -10.69 21.12
C ARG A 77 -13.89 -11.85 21.94
N ARG A 78 -13.80 -11.77 23.26
CA ARG A 78 -14.18 -12.89 24.15
C ARG A 78 -15.62 -13.38 23.96
N HIS A 79 -16.57 -12.51 23.62
CA HIS A 79 -17.99 -12.85 23.49
C HIS A 79 -18.65 -12.20 22.27
N SER A 80 -17.85 -11.70 21.35
CA SER A 80 -18.34 -11.05 20.13
C SER A 80 -17.39 -11.29 18.98
N THR A 81 -17.94 -11.26 17.79
CA THR A 81 -17.19 -11.22 16.53
C THR A 81 -17.69 -10.03 15.74
N GLU A 82 -16.75 -9.26 15.26
CA GLU A 82 -17.00 -8.13 14.38
C GLU A 82 -16.40 -8.42 13.02
N TRP A 83 -17.16 -8.18 11.96
CA TRP A 83 -16.69 -8.25 10.58
C TRP A 83 -16.68 -6.86 10.02
N SER A 84 -15.54 -6.38 9.59
CA SER A 84 -15.44 -5.15 8.81
C SER A 84 -15.16 -5.46 7.35
N ALA A 85 -15.69 -4.60 6.49
CA ALA A 85 -15.36 -4.54 5.08
C ALA A 85 -15.17 -3.06 4.71
N ASP A 86 -14.03 -2.74 4.16
CA ASP A 86 -13.60 -1.39 3.85
C ASP A 86 -13.31 -1.20 2.37
N LEU A 87 -13.35 0.05 1.94
CA LEU A 87 -12.91 0.49 0.63
C LEU A 87 -12.09 1.75 0.81
N LEU A 88 -10.77 1.63 0.70
CA LEU A 88 -9.85 2.75 0.88
C LEU A 88 -9.44 3.37 -0.46
N PHE A 89 -9.40 4.69 -0.48
CA PHE A 89 -8.82 5.51 -1.53
C PHE A 89 -7.45 5.95 -1.04
N LYS A 90 -6.40 5.33 -1.55
CA LYS A 90 -5.02 5.54 -1.11
C LYS A 90 -4.28 6.47 -2.06
N LYS A 91 -3.49 7.38 -1.51
CA LYS A 91 -2.54 8.19 -2.27
C LYS A 91 -1.14 7.62 -2.04
N PRO A 92 -0.46 7.09 -3.10
CA PRO A 92 0.89 6.57 -2.98
C PRO A 92 1.96 7.66 -3.08
N TRP A 93 3.09 7.41 -2.40
CA TRP A 93 4.36 8.14 -2.52
C TRP A 93 5.50 7.13 -2.51
N THR A 94 6.14 6.95 -3.66
CA THR A 94 7.31 6.10 -3.81
C THR A 94 8.52 6.76 -3.14
N ILE A 95 8.98 6.22 -2.02
CA ILE A 95 10.15 6.70 -1.29
C ILE A 95 11.44 6.17 -1.94
N SER A 96 11.41 4.91 -2.38
CA SER A 96 12.51 4.25 -3.09
C SER A 96 11.98 3.03 -3.84
N ASP A 97 12.83 2.38 -4.68
CA ASP A 97 12.49 1.13 -5.40
C ASP A 97 12.03 -0.02 -4.49
N LYS A 98 12.12 0.14 -3.17
CA LYS A 98 11.78 -0.90 -2.18
C LYS A 98 10.80 -0.45 -1.12
N PHE A 99 10.61 0.84 -0.96
CA PHE A 99 9.73 1.41 0.05
C PHE A 99 8.69 2.32 -0.60
N GLU A 100 7.45 2.05 -0.28
CA GLU A 100 6.31 2.86 -0.64
C GLU A 100 5.57 3.27 0.63
N PHE A 101 5.07 4.49 0.63
CA PHE A 101 4.23 5.04 1.68
C PHE A 101 2.92 5.49 1.07
N MET A 102 1.81 5.15 1.71
CA MET A 102 0.49 5.59 1.27
C MET A 102 -0.30 6.17 2.43
N ILE A 103 -1.30 6.96 2.12
CA ILE A 103 -2.35 7.35 3.07
C ILE A 103 -3.68 7.06 2.39
N GLY A 104 -4.47 6.21 3.03
CA GLY A 104 -5.81 5.84 2.62
C GLY A 104 -6.87 6.45 3.51
N ILE A 105 -8.02 6.72 2.92
CA ILE A 105 -9.24 7.07 3.64
C ILE A 105 -10.42 6.48 2.90
N GLY A 106 -11.40 5.96 3.64
CA GLY A 106 -12.58 5.40 3.00
C GLY A 106 -13.69 5.01 3.94
N PRO A 107 -14.83 4.59 3.38
CA PRO A 107 -15.93 4.03 4.13
C PRO A 107 -15.63 2.61 4.60
N GLU A 108 -16.16 2.28 5.76
CA GLU A 108 -16.14 0.96 6.36
C GLU A 108 -17.56 0.51 6.67
N TRP A 109 -17.90 -0.74 6.36
CA TRP A 109 -19.13 -1.40 6.83
C TRP A 109 -18.77 -2.42 7.89
N ILE A 110 -19.52 -2.41 9.00
CA ILE A 110 -19.24 -3.21 10.18
C ILE A 110 -20.45 -4.03 10.54
N HIS A 111 -20.26 -5.33 10.70
CA HIS A 111 -21.25 -6.30 11.18
C HIS A 111 -20.79 -6.90 12.48
N THR A 112 -21.47 -6.59 13.58
CA THR A 112 -21.15 -7.11 14.92
C THR A 112 -22.15 -8.19 15.32
N ASN A 113 -21.64 -9.31 15.83
CA ASN A 113 -22.41 -10.36 16.49
C ASN A 113 -21.92 -10.47 17.94
N ALA A 114 -22.79 -10.13 18.88
CA ALA A 114 -22.50 -10.16 20.31
C ALA A 114 -23.69 -10.71 21.09
N TYR A 115 -23.44 -11.70 21.95
CA TYR A 115 -24.46 -12.29 22.83
C TYR A 115 -25.73 -12.79 22.11
N GLY A 116 -25.58 -13.23 20.86
CA GLY A 116 -26.70 -13.71 20.04
C GLY A 116 -27.54 -12.62 19.39
N SER A 117 -27.12 -11.35 19.51
CA SER A 117 -27.69 -10.21 18.82
C SER A 117 -26.74 -9.75 17.71
N THR A 118 -27.31 -9.26 16.62
CA THR A 118 -26.54 -8.72 15.48
C THR A 118 -26.84 -7.25 15.28
N ALA A 119 -25.83 -6.49 14.93
CA ALA A 119 -25.96 -5.08 14.58
C ALA A 119 -25.10 -4.77 13.32
N ASN A 120 -25.55 -3.81 12.53
CA ASN A 120 -24.78 -3.26 11.42
C ASN A 120 -24.53 -1.78 11.67
N SER A 121 -23.35 -1.33 11.36
CA SER A 121 -22.96 0.07 11.41
C SER A 121 -22.11 0.42 10.18
N VAL A 122 -21.93 1.69 9.94
CA VAL A 122 -21.02 2.22 8.95
C VAL A 122 -20.04 3.15 9.64
N GLY A 123 -18.83 3.20 9.13
CA GLY A 123 -17.75 4.00 9.65
C GLY A 123 -16.94 4.66 8.55
N ALA A 124 -15.85 5.26 8.96
CA ALA A 124 -14.78 5.73 8.09
C ALA A 124 -13.45 5.32 8.72
N GLU A 125 -12.55 4.92 7.87
CA GLU A 125 -11.19 4.52 8.20
C GLU A 125 -10.19 5.52 7.62
N LEU A 126 -9.12 5.78 8.39
CA LEU A 126 -7.92 6.49 7.96
C LEU A 126 -6.72 5.57 8.22
N ALA A 127 -6.04 5.19 7.14
CA ALA A 127 -4.93 4.24 7.20
C ALA A 127 -3.69 4.76 6.46
N PRO A 128 -2.64 5.22 7.15
CA PRO A 128 -1.32 5.29 6.57
C PRO A 128 -0.73 3.89 6.41
N ASP A 129 -0.07 3.62 5.30
CA ASP A 129 0.48 2.32 4.96
C ASP A 129 1.96 2.45 4.56
N LEU A 130 2.77 1.49 4.99
CA LEU A 130 4.19 1.36 4.69
C LEU A 130 4.45 0.00 4.06
N MET A 131 4.70 -0.02 2.76
CA MET A 131 5.04 -1.23 2.02
C MET A 131 6.54 -1.37 1.82
N PHE A 132 7.02 -2.59 1.98
CA PHE A 132 8.41 -2.96 1.71
C PHE A 132 8.50 -4.11 0.71
N TRP A 133 9.20 -3.86 -0.39
CA TRP A 133 9.44 -4.79 -1.46
C TRP A 133 10.91 -5.20 -1.54
N PRO A 134 11.28 -6.43 -1.13
CA PRO A 134 12.68 -6.90 -1.23
C PRO A 134 13.22 -6.92 -2.66
N SER A 135 12.33 -7.16 -3.63
CA SER A 135 12.64 -7.21 -5.06
C SER A 135 11.95 -6.08 -5.83
N LYS A 136 12.62 -5.54 -6.85
CA LYS A 136 12.04 -4.57 -7.79
C LYS A 136 10.84 -5.10 -8.58
N ARG A 137 10.63 -6.43 -8.62
CA ARG A 137 9.47 -7.04 -9.30
C ARG A 137 8.17 -6.92 -8.53
N HIS A 138 8.22 -6.41 -7.29
CA HIS A 138 7.06 -6.30 -6.40
C HIS A 138 6.20 -7.58 -6.34
N SER A 139 6.84 -8.76 -6.49
CA SER A 139 6.14 -10.04 -6.48
C SER A 139 5.77 -10.50 -5.09
N PHE A 140 6.58 -10.12 -4.09
CA PHE A 140 6.39 -10.46 -2.70
C PHE A 140 7.00 -9.38 -1.81
N GLY A 141 6.26 -8.98 -0.79
CA GLY A 141 6.66 -7.97 0.16
C GLY A 141 5.98 -8.15 1.51
N TRP A 142 6.08 -7.15 2.35
CA TRP A 142 5.35 -7.04 3.62
C TRP A 142 5.00 -5.58 3.89
N TYR A 143 3.97 -5.40 4.70
CA TYR A 143 3.44 -4.09 5.01
C TYR A 143 3.15 -3.90 6.48
N LEU A 144 3.05 -2.65 6.86
CA LEU A 144 2.67 -2.17 8.17
C LEU A 144 1.68 -1.02 7.98
N GLU A 145 0.45 -1.24 8.43
CA GLU A 145 -0.64 -0.29 8.28
C GLU A 145 -1.30 -0.01 9.63
N PRO A 146 -0.92 1.07 10.32
CA PRO A 146 -1.73 1.60 11.41
C PRO A 146 -3.02 2.18 10.86
N SER A 147 -4.15 1.97 11.54
CA SER A 147 -5.40 2.62 11.17
C SER A 147 -6.11 3.27 12.36
N TYR A 148 -6.99 4.19 12.01
CA TYR A 148 -7.94 4.82 12.91
C TYR A 148 -9.32 4.71 12.31
N ASP A 149 -10.25 4.11 13.07
CA ASP A 149 -11.61 3.84 12.66
C ASP A 149 -12.58 4.67 13.50
N TYR A 150 -13.57 5.24 12.81
CA TYR A 150 -14.65 5.99 13.44
C TYR A 150 -16.00 5.47 12.97
N LYS A 151 -16.78 4.87 13.89
CA LYS A 151 -18.14 4.36 13.62
C LYS A 151 -19.18 5.47 13.77
N PHE A 152 -19.98 5.66 12.73
CA PHE A 152 -21.11 6.59 12.74
C PHE A 152 -22.30 5.91 13.44
N GLY A 153 -22.56 6.28 14.67
CA GLY A 153 -23.66 5.73 15.46
C GLY A 153 -23.87 6.54 16.72
N PRO A 154 -24.85 6.20 17.55
CA PRO A 154 -25.16 6.92 18.78
C PRO A 154 -23.98 6.97 19.77
N GLU A 155 -23.12 5.97 19.74
CA GLU A 155 -22.00 5.81 20.69
C GLU A 155 -20.69 6.42 20.16
N HIS A 156 -20.62 6.80 18.87
CA HIS A 156 -19.41 7.39 18.26
C HIS A 156 -18.15 6.59 18.57
N GLU A 157 -18.20 5.28 18.34
CA GLU A 157 -17.12 4.38 18.69
C GLU A 157 -15.87 4.68 17.87
N GLN A 158 -14.72 4.65 18.55
CA GLN A 158 -13.42 4.92 17.98
C GLN A 158 -12.46 3.78 18.28
N SER A 159 -11.68 3.36 17.29
CA SER A 159 -10.63 2.36 17.45
C SER A 159 -9.35 2.74 16.74
N VAL A 160 -8.26 2.14 17.20
CA VAL A 160 -6.97 2.16 16.51
C VAL A 160 -6.53 0.73 16.29
N SER A 161 -5.93 0.47 15.16
CA SER A 161 -5.40 -0.84 14.84
C SER A 161 -4.00 -0.76 14.21
N LEU A 162 -3.35 -1.92 14.09
CA LEU A 162 -2.06 -2.04 13.44
C LEU A 162 -2.04 -3.34 12.63
N THR A 163 -2.23 -3.24 11.35
CA THR A 163 -2.10 -4.39 10.46
C THR A 163 -0.64 -4.66 10.12
N VAL A 164 -0.27 -5.93 10.18
CA VAL A 164 1.05 -6.41 9.72
C VAL A 164 0.82 -7.62 8.85
N GLY A 165 1.39 -7.62 7.66
CA GLY A 165 1.11 -8.69 6.71
C GLY A 165 2.11 -8.82 5.57
N LEU A 166 1.70 -9.65 4.63
CA LEU A 166 2.43 -9.99 3.42
C LEU A 166 1.73 -9.41 2.20
N LEU A 167 2.52 -8.95 1.25
CA LEU A 167 2.10 -8.45 -0.05
C LEU A 167 2.42 -9.49 -1.12
N ILE A 168 1.48 -9.74 -2.01
CA ILE A 168 1.63 -10.63 -3.16
C ILE A 168 1.21 -9.84 -4.40
N GLY A 169 2.20 -9.45 -5.21
CA GLY A 169 1.94 -8.76 -6.47
C GLY A 169 1.48 -9.72 -7.57
N ILE A 170 0.39 -9.39 -8.21
CA ILE A 170 -0.19 -10.14 -9.34
C ILE A 170 0.24 -9.44 -10.63
N PRO A 171 1.00 -10.12 -11.52
CA PRO A 171 1.56 -9.54 -12.75
C PRO A 171 0.54 -9.22 -13.83
#